data_bfeb30a505751a0c109aa6df269f4372
#
_entry.id   bfeb30a505751a0c109aa6df269f4372
#
_cell.length_a   1.000
_cell.length_b   1.000
_cell.length_c   1.000
_cell.angle_alpha   90.00
_cell.angle_beta   90.00
_cell.angle_gamma   90.00
#
_symmetry.space_group_name_H-M   'P 1'
#
loop_
_entity.id
_entity.type
_entity.pdbx_description
1 polymer ?
#
loop_
_entity_poly.entity_id
_entity_poly.type
_entity_poly.pdbx_seq_one_letter_code
_entity_poly.pdbx_strand_id
1 'polypeptide(L)'
;MTCGGGFETWLQYVDGFKLRHFCAFELINDERGLACLTDYHRKLVEAAVENGFGVVNEGLHYRASRDWGELIGFSKEALEEISIRGIEFYRDFAKEYESPDTPMLIGGVIGPRGDAYNVGRTPDAAEAEDYHSEQILTFKKAEADIVSALTFSSVEEATGLARAAKAADMPVVISFFVARGG
;
A
#
# COMPACT_ATOMS: atom_id res chain seq x y z
N MET A 1 0.73 -8.68 15.27
CA MET A 1 1.32 -7.57 14.48
C MET A 1 0.26 -6.50 14.31
N THR A 2 0.66 -5.25 14.21
CA THR A 2 -0.20 -4.10 13.89
C THR A 2 0.24 -3.46 12.58
N CYS A 3 -0.62 -2.70 11.95
CA CYS A 3 -0.31 -1.88 10.77
C CYS A 3 -0.93 -0.50 10.92
N GLY A 4 -0.46 0.46 10.15
CA GLY A 4 -1.08 1.77 10.04
C GLY A 4 -2.45 1.70 9.38
N GLY A 5 -3.31 2.68 9.64
CA GLY A 5 -4.61 2.81 9.01
C GLY A 5 -4.99 4.27 8.80
N GLY A 6 -5.78 4.55 7.75
CA GLY A 6 -6.20 5.91 7.43
C GLY A 6 -5.06 6.88 7.09
N PHE A 7 -3.97 6.36 6.55
CA PHE A 7 -2.75 7.09 6.29
C PHE A 7 -2.98 8.33 5.40
N GLU A 8 -3.60 8.16 4.23
CA GLU A 8 -3.91 9.28 3.33
C GLU A 8 -4.87 10.27 3.96
N THR A 9 -5.80 9.76 4.78
CA THR A 9 -6.74 10.60 5.55
C THR A 9 -6.00 11.47 6.55
N TRP A 10 -5.04 10.89 7.28
CA TRP A 10 -4.18 11.64 8.19
C TRP A 10 -3.40 12.73 7.45
N LEU A 11 -2.72 12.38 6.37
CA LEU A 11 -1.94 13.32 5.56
C LEU A 11 -2.77 14.51 5.07
N GLN A 12 -4.02 14.27 4.64
CA GLN A 12 -4.87 15.35 4.11
C GLN A 12 -5.50 16.20 5.20
N TYR A 13 -6.05 15.59 6.25
CA TYR A 13 -6.89 16.30 7.21
C TYR A 13 -6.15 16.73 8.48
N VAL A 14 -5.03 16.11 8.80
CA VAL A 14 -4.20 16.49 9.97
C VAL A 14 -2.97 17.27 9.51
N ASP A 15 -2.22 16.77 8.53
CA ASP A 15 -0.98 17.38 8.08
C ASP A 15 -1.16 18.39 6.94
N GLY A 16 -2.38 18.47 6.38
CA GLY A 16 -2.78 19.48 5.40
C GLY A 16 -2.18 19.29 4.01
N PHE A 17 -1.79 18.06 3.64
CA PHE A 17 -1.36 17.75 2.28
C PHE A 17 -2.54 17.73 1.31
N LYS A 18 -2.29 18.21 0.09
CA LYS A 18 -3.22 18.09 -1.03
C LYS A 18 -2.78 16.92 -1.91
N LEU A 19 -3.21 15.71 -1.57
CA LEU A 19 -2.90 14.53 -2.36
C LEU A 19 -3.70 14.54 -3.67
N ARG A 20 -3.01 14.50 -4.81
CA ARG A 20 -3.66 14.34 -6.12
C ARG A 20 -4.33 12.96 -6.17
N HIS A 21 -5.65 12.93 -6.33
CA HIS A 21 -6.41 11.70 -6.39
C HIS A 21 -6.11 10.68 -5.27
N PHE A 22 -5.76 11.15 -4.07
CA PHE A 22 -5.38 10.28 -2.95
C PHE A 22 -4.09 9.49 -3.16
N CYS A 23 -3.23 9.90 -4.07
CA CYS A 23 -1.95 9.24 -4.36
C CYS A 23 -0.88 9.73 -3.38
N ALA A 24 -0.66 8.97 -2.31
CA ALA A 24 0.33 9.31 -1.28
C ALA A 24 1.77 9.00 -1.69
N PHE A 25 1.99 8.10 -2.65
CA PHE A 25 3.32 7.67 -3.08
C PHE A 25 4.20 8.80 -3.61
N GLU A 26 3.61 9.88 -4.12
CA GLU A 26 4.36 11.06 -4.59
C GLU A 26 5.16 11.74 -3.47
N LEU A 27 4.71 11.62 -2.22
CA LEU A 27 5.32 12.31 -1.09
C LEU A 27 6.75 11.86 -0.79
N ILE A 28 7.15 10.68 -1.25
CA ILE A 28 8.53 10.21 -1.09
C ILE A 28 9.55 11.05 -1.88
N ASN A 29 9.10 11.84 -2.85
CA ASN A 29 9.91 12.76 -3.63
C ASN A 29 9.97 14.18 -3.05
N ASP A 30 9.19 14.45 -2.03
CA ASP A 30 9.07 15.76 -1.38
C ASP A 30 9.67 15.71 0.02
N GLU A 31 10.55 16.64 0.36
CA GLU A 31 11.23 16.68 1.66
C GLU A 31 10.24 16.77 2.84
N ARG A 32 9.23 17.63 2.71
CA ARG A 32 8.17 17.76 3.72
C ARG A 32 7.32 16.48 3.79
N GLY A 33 7.02 15.89 2.63
CA GLY A 33 6.31 14.62 2.54
C GLY A 33 7.06 13.51 3.23
N LEU A 34 8.35 13.35 2.93
CA LEU A 34 9.20 12.34 3.55
C LEU A 34 9.31 12.52 5.07
N ALA A 35 9.42 13.75 5.56
CA ALA A 35 9.44 14.05 6.99
C ALA A 35 8.11 13.62 7.67
N CYS A 36 6.96 13.92 7.07
CA CYS A 36 5.66 13.49 7.55
C CYS A 36 5.48 11.98 7.57
N LEU A 37 5.93 11.29 6.50
CA LEU A 37 5.93 9.84 6.41
C LEU A 37 6.74 9.22 7.55
N THR A 38 7.95 9.74 7.76
CA THR A 38 8.85 9.29 8.83
C THR A 38 8.23 9.48 10.21
N ASP A 39 7.63 10.65 10.48
CA ASP A 39 7.00 10.94 11.76
C ASP A 39 5.76 10.06 12.02
N TYR A 40 4.94 9.83 11.01
CA TYR A 40 3.78 8.94 11.11
C TYR A 40 4.21 7.51 11.46
N HIS A 41 5.16 6.95 10.71
CA HIS A 41 5.63 5.58 10.94
C HIS A 41 6.39 5.44 12.25
N ARG A 42 7.16 6.46 12.65
CA ARG A 42 7.82 6.46 13.96
C ARG A 42 6.82 6.33 15.10
N LYS A 43 5.76 7.13 15.11
CA LYS A 43 4.71 7.05 16.12
C LYS A 43 4.03 5.68 16.19
N LEU A 44 3.76 5.08 15.02
CA LEU A 44 3.19 3.74 14.94
C LEU A 44 4.13 2.69 15.54
N VAL A 45 5.40 2.73 15.15
CA VAL A 45 6.41 1.76 15.59
C VAL A 45 6.72 1.93 17.08
N GLU A 46 6.89 3.16 17.57
CA GLU A 46 7.10 3.42 19.00
C GLU A 46 5.95 2.88 19.85
N ALA A 47 4.70 3.11 19.43
CA ALA A 47 3.54 2.55 20.11
C ALA A 47 3.52 1.01 20.07
N ALA A 48 3.95 0.40 18.97
CA ALA A 48 4.05 -1.06 18.86
C ALA A 48 5.14 -1.63 19.78
N VAL A 49 6.31 -1.01 19.80
CA VAL A 49 7.43 -1.38 20.68
C VAL A 49 7.02 -1.31 22.16
N GLU A 50 6.40 -0.20 22.58
CA GLU A 50 5.93 -0.02 23.95
C GLU A 50 4.92 -1.09 24.40
N ASN A 51 4.17 -1.66 23.46
CA ASN A 51 3.12 -2.65 23.74
C ASN A 51 3.52 -4.09 23.35
N GLY A 52 4.74 -4.33 22.89
CA GLY A 52 5.23 -5.67 22.53
C GLY A 52 4.56 -6.23 21.26
N PHE A 53 4.26 -5.41 20.26
CA PHE A 53 3.69 -5.83 19.00
C PHE A 53 4.70 -5.79 17.86
N GLY A 54 4.63 -6.75 16.93
CA GLY A 54 5.27 -6.60 15.63
C GLY A 54 4.50 -5.63 14.72
N VAL A 55 5.17 -5.10 13.70
CA VAL A 55 4.62 -4.09 12.79
C VAL A 55 4.69 -4.57 11.34
N VAL A 56 3.66 -4.26 10.56
CA VAL A 56 3.73 -4.24 9.10
C VAL A 56 3.90 -2.79 8.66
N ASN A 57 5.08 -2.45 8.16
CA ASN A 57 5.37 -1.11 7.62
C ASN A 57 4.84 -1.02 6.20
N GLU A 58 3.77 -0.29 6.02
CA GLU A 58 3.04 -0.16 4.75
C GLU A 58 2.22 1.12 4.70
N GLY A 59 1.60 1.43 3.55
CA GLY A 59 0.65 2.55 3.41
C GLY A 59 0.76 3.32 2.10
N LEU A 60 1.96 3.65 1.65
CA LEU A 60 2.23 4.56 0.52
C LEU A 60 1.58 4.16 -0.81
N HIS A 61 1.39 2.87 -1.06
CA HIS A 61 1.18 2.33 -2.40
C HIS A 61 -0.28 2.10 -2.78
N TYR A 62 -1.24 2.48 -1.92
CA TYR A 62 -2.66 2.18 -2.12
C TYR A 62 -3.19 2.53 -3.52
N ARG A 63 -2.77 3.66 -4.08
CA ARG A 63 -3.07 4.08 -5.46
C ARG A 63 -1.84 4.15 -6.37
N ALA A 64 -0.77 3.42 -6.07
CA ALA A 64 0.40 3.30 -6.93
C ALA A 64 0.19 2.26 -8.04
N SER A 65 -0.92 2.33 -8.76
CA SER A 65 -1.28 1.44 -9.86
C SER A 65 -1.37 2.22 -11.18
N ARG A 66 -1.35 1.50 -12.32
CA ARG A 66 -1.20 2.13 -13.64
C ARG A 66 -2.26 3.20 -13.93
N ASP A 67 -3.55 2.93 -13.68
CA ASP A 67 -4.62 3.87 -14.01
C ASP A 67 -4.51 5.17 -13.19
N TRP A 68 -4.17 5.06 -11.88
CA TRP A 68 -3.96 6.21 -11.02
C TRP A 68 -2.64 6.94 -11.30
N GLY A 69 -1.57 6.19 -11.59
CA GLY A 69 -0.28 6.76 -11.97
C GLY A 69 -0.38 7.57 -13.26
N GLU A 70 -1.01 7.01 -14.30
CA GLU A 70 -1.24 7.68 -15.59
C GLU A 70 -2.07 8.96 -15.41
N LEU A 71 -3.13 8.91 -14.59
CA LEU A 71 -4.00 10.07 -14.32
C LEU A 71 -3.23 11.26 -13.72
N ILE A 72 -2.17 11.01 -12.98
CA ILE A 72 -1.33 12.06 -12.37
C ILE A 72 0.01 12.26 -13.09
N GLY A 73 0.19 11.63 -14.27
CA GLY A 73 1.31 11.87 -15.18
C GLY A 73 2.55 11.02 -14.96
N PHE A 74 2.44 9.88 -14.28
CA PHE A 74 3.54 8.91 -14.15
C PHE A 74 3.54 7.95 -15.34
N SER A 75 4.71 7.70 -15.92
CA SER A 75 4.91 6.54 -16.79
C SER A 75 4.97 5.25 -15.97
N LYS A 76 4.87 4.11 -16.63
CA LYS A 76 4.99 2.80 -15.98
C LYS A 76 6.32 2.66 -15.24
N GLU A 77 7.41 3.06 -15.88
CA GLU A 77 8.76 2.99 -15.31
C GLU A 77 8.92 3.91 -14.09
N ALA A 78 8.40 5.14 -14.18
CA ALA A 78 8.44 6.09 -13.06
C ALA A 78 7.59 5.61 -11.89
N LEU A 79 6.45 4.95 -12.15
CA LEU A 79 5.59 4.38 -11.13
C LEU A 79 6.26 3.17 -10.45
N GLU A 80 6.92 2.31 -11.22
CA GLU A 80 7.72 1.20 -10.69
C GLU A 80 8.85 1.72 -9.82
N GLU A 81 9.64 2.69 -10.29
CA GLU A 81 10.76 3.28 -9.55
C GLU A 81 10.33 3.89 -8.22
N ILE A 82 9.27 4.72 -8.22
CA ILE A 82 8.79 5.35 -6.99
C ILE A 82 8.20 4.33 -6.02
N SER A 83 7.60 3.26 -6.51
CA SER A 83 7.07 2.17 -5.69
C SER A 83 8.19 1.37 -5.03
N ILE A 84 9.27 1.08 -5.75
CA ILE A 84 10.48 0.43 -5.19
C ILE A 84 11.06 1.31 -4.07
N ARG A 85 11.23 2.61 -4.31
CA ARG A 85 11.74 3.54 -3.29
C ARG A 85 10.85 3.60 -2.04
N GLY A 86 9.54 3.46 -2.20
CA GLY A 86 8.61 3.37 -1.06
C GLY A 86 8.84 2.12 -0.20
N ILE A 87 9.10 0.97 -0.82
CA ILE A 87 9.46 -0.27 -0.11
C ILE A 87 10.83 -0.14 0.57
N GLU A 88 11.81 0.45 -0.11
CA GLU A 88 13.14 0.73 0.45
C GLU A 88 13.06 1.65 1.67
N PHE A 89 12.26 2.71 1.61
CA PHE A 89 11.99 3.58 2.75
C PHE A 89 11.51 2.81 3.98
N TYR A 90 10.53 1.91 3.82
CA TYR A 90 10.03 1.09 4.93
C TYR A 90 11.08 0.13 5.46
N ARG A 91 11.89 -0.46 4.58
CA ARG A 91 12.97 -1.37 4.98
C ARG A 91 14.04 -0.65 5.78
N ASP A 92 14.47 0.53 5.34
CA ASP A 92 15.48 1.31 6.05
C ASP A 92 14.95 1.78 7.40
N PHE A 93 13.69 2.21 7.45
CA PHE A 93 13.03 2.58 8.69
C PHE A 93 12.90 1.41 9.67
N ALA A 94 12.53 0.23 9.19
CA ALA A 94 12.40 -0.97 10.03
C ALA A 94 13.71 -1.36 10.72
N LYS A 95 14.86 -1.20 10.04
CA LYS A 95 16.20 -1.53 10.60
C LYS A 95 16.53 -0.79 11.90
N GLU A 96 15.92 0.39 12.13
CA GLU A 96 16.15 1.19 13.34
C GLU A 96 15.45 0.61 14.57
N TYR A 97 14.36 -0.15 14.38
CA TYR A 97 13.43 -0.54 15.45
C TYR A 97 13.24 -2.04 15.57
N GLU A 98 13.63 -2.82 14.57
CA GLU A 98 13.41 -4.27 14.56
C GLU A 98 14.19 -4.96 15.70
N SER A 99 13.50 -5.85 16.42
CA SER A 99 14.08 -6.68 17.45
C SER A 99 13.32 -8.02 17.53
N PRO A 100 13.85 -9.03 18.25
CA PRO A 100 13.12 -10.27 18.47
C PRO A 100 11.73 -10.07 19.11
N ASP A 101 11.56 -9.06 19.92
CA ASP A 101 10.30 -8.74 20.60
C ASP A 101 9.38 -7.87 19.73
N THR A 102 9.92 -7.21 18.72
CA THR A 102 9.18 -6.34 17.80
C THR A 102 9.57 -6.68 16.35
N PRO A 103 9.13 -7.83 15.83
CA PRO A 103 9.40 -8.21 14.45
C PRO A 103 8.68 -7.29 13.47
N MET A 104 9.35 -6.96 12.36
CA MET A 104 8.82 -6.05 11.34
C MET A 104 8.70 -6.75 9.99
N LEU A 105 7.58 -6.52 9.32
CA LEU A 105 7.37 -6.88 7.92
C LEU A 105 7.29 -5.62 7.06
N ILE A 106 7.73 -5.73 5.84
CA ILE A 106 7.62 -4.70 4.84
C ILE A 106 6.48 -5.05 3.90
N GLY A 107 5.43 -4.23 3.90
CA GLY A 107 4.21 -4.46 3.14
C GLY A 107 4.07 -3.54 1.93
N GLY A 108 3.54 -4.09 0.85
CA GLY A 108 3.02 -3.32 -0.27
C GLY A 108 1.49 -3.23 -0.19
N VAL A 109 0.93 -2.03 -0.14
CA VAL A 109 -0.53 -1.84 -0.09
C VAL A 109 -1.10 -1.69 -1.49
N ILE A 110 -2.19 -2.40 -1.76
CA ILE A 110 -2.94 -2.33 -3.03
C ILE A 110 -4.39 -1.95 -2.73
N GLY A 111 -4.88 -0.90 -3.40
CA GLY A 111 -6.30 -0.59 -3.49
C GLY A 111 -6.98 -1.28 -4.67
N PRO A 112 -8.32 -1.30 -4.72
CA PRO A 112 -9.04 -1.81 -5.88
C PRO A 112 -8.78 -0.93 -7.11
N ARG A 113 -9.00 -1.49 -8.28
CA ARG A 113 -9.04 -0.72 -9.52
C ARG A 113 -10.24 0.22 -9.49
N GLY A 114 -9.99 1.50 -9.64
CA GLY A 114 -11.01 2.53 -9.45
C GLY A 114 -11.16 2.99 -8.00
N ASP A 115 -12.35 3.36 -7.60
CA ASP A 115 -12.63 3.89 -6.27
C ASP A 115 -13.39 2.87 -5.42
N ALA A 116 -12.91 2.62 -4.20
CA ALA A 116 -13.50 1.66 -3.27
C ALA A 116 -14.93 2.01 -2.82
N TYR A 117 -15.22 3.31 -2.74
CA TYR A 117 -16.48 3.83 -2.18
C TYR A 117 -17.45 4.36 -3.24
N ASN A 118 -16.94 4.60 -4.45
CA ASN A 118 -17.73 4.96 -5.62
C ASN A 118 -17.48 3.91 -6.71
N VAL A 119 -18.03 2.72 -6.47
CA VAL A 119 -17.80 1.54 -7.30
C VAL A 119 -18.43 1.74 -8.68
N GLY A 120 -17.58 1.87 -9.69
CA GLY A 120 -17.98 1.86 -11.09
C GLY A 120 -18.04 0.43 -11.67
N ARG A 121 -17.50 0.25 -12.88
CA ARG A 121 -17.32 -1.09 -13.46
C ARG A 121 -16.24 -1.84 -12.68
N THR A 122 -16.57 -3.01 -12.17
CA THR A 122 -15.60 -3.93 -11.58
C THR A 122 -14.95 -4.80 -12.67
N PRO A 123 -13.64 -5.06 -12.59
CA PRO A 123 -12.97 -5.98 -13.51
C PRO A 123 -13.43 -7.42 -13.26
N ASP A 124 -13.40 -8.27 -14.28
CA ASP A 124 -13.44 -9.71 -14.06
C ASP A 124 -12.11 -10.24 -13.49
N ALA A 125 -12.08 -11.53 -13.10
CA ALA A 125 -10.90 -12.07 -12.41
C ALA A 125 -9.64 -12.12 -13.30
N ALA A 126 -9.77 -12.28 -14.61
CA ALA A 126 -8.63 -12.32 -15.52
C ALA A 126 -8.08 -10.91 -15.76
N GLU A 127 -8.94 -9.95 -15.95
CA GLU A 127 -8.60 -8.53 -16.09
C GLU A 127 -7.95 -7.99 -14.80
N ALA A 128 -8.47 -8.39 -13.63
CA ALA A 128 -7.91 -8.03 -12.35
C ALA A 128 -6.54 -8.67 -12.09
N GLU A 129 -6.35 -9.94 -12.51
CA GLU A 129 -5.06 -10.62 -12.43
C GLU A 129 -3.99 -9.89 -13.24
N ASP A 130 -4.29 -9.52 -14.49
CA ASP A 130 -3.39 -8.72 -15.32
C ASP A 130 -3.08 -7.36 -14.69
N TYR A 131 -4.11 -6.66 -14.22
CA TYR A 131 -3.97 -5.33 -13.65
C TYR A 131 -3.10 -5.29 -12.40
N HIS A 132 -3.38 -6.15 -11.42
CA HIS A 132 -2.69 -6.16 -10.14
C HIS A 132 -1.31 -6.85 -10.19
N SER A 133 -1.06 -7.69 -11.21
CA SER A 133 0.24 -8.35 -11.37
C SER A 133 1.39 -7.35 -11.50
N GLU A 134 1.18 -6.21 -12.13
CA GLU A 134 2.22 -5.19 -12.30
C GLU A 134 2.72 -4.65 -10.95
N GLN A 135 1.80 -4.28 -10.07
CA GLN A 135 2.15 -3.74 -8.75
C GLN A 135 2.73 -4.82 -7.83
N ILE A 136 2.17 -6.04 -7.87
CA ILE A 136 2.67 -7.18 -7.10
C ILE A 136 4.10 -7.56 -7.53
N LEU A 137 4.40 -7.61 -8.83
CA LEU A 137 5.73 -7.90 -9.32
C LEU A 137 6.74 -6.80 -8.94
N THR A 138 6.32 -5.55 -8.91
CA THR A 138 7.12 -4.44 -8.41
C THR A 138 7.47 -4.63 -6.95
N PHE A 139 6.51 -5.01 -6.10
CA PHE A 139 6.76 -5.30 -4.68
C PHE A 139 7.66 -6.52 -4.50
N LYS A 140 7.48 -7.58 -5.29
CA LYS A 140 8.37 -8.75 -5.29
C LYS A 140 9.79 -8.37 -5.64
N LYS A 141 9.98 -7.57 -6.70
CA LYS A 141 11.28 -7.04 -7.12
C LYS A 141 11.94 -6.19 -6.03
N ALA A 142 11.15 -5.42 -5.30
CA ALA A 142 11.60 -4.62 -4.17
C ALA A 142 11.77 -5.42 -2.87
N GLU A 143 11.57 -6.75 -2.90
CA GLU A 143 11.70 -7.66 -1.76
C GLU A 143 10.75 -7.33 -0.60
N ALA A 144 9.50 -6.90 -0.89
CA ALA A 144 8.48 -6.81 0.13
C ALA A 144 8.11 -8.20 0.67
N ASP A 145 7.75 -8.27 1.95
CA ASP A 145 7.41 -9.53 2.62
C ASP A 145 5.96 -9.97 2.37
N ILE A 146 5.06 -9.00 2.19
CA ILE A 146 3.61 -9.22 2.11
C ILE A 146 2.93 -8.15 1.27
N VAL A 147 1.81 -8.53 0.67
CA VAL A 147 0.86 -7.60 0.02
C VAL A 147 -0.39 -7.48 0.86
N SER A 148 -0.81 -6.25 1.17
CA SER A 148 -2.08 -5.93 1.83
C SER A 148 -3.04 -5.30 0.83
N ALA A 149 -4.01 -6.07 0.37
CA ALA A 149 -5.07 -5.60 -0.52
C ALA A 149 -6.25 -5.08 0.30
N LEU A 150 -6.46 -3.77 0.29
CA LEU A 150 -7.38 -3.11 1.20
C LEU A 150 -8.64 -2.59 0.49
N THR A 151 -9.79 -2.70 1.18
CA THR A 151 -11.08 -2.12 0.77
C THR A 151 -11.61 -2.62 -0.58
N PHE A 152 -11.38 -3.88 -0.90
CA PHE A 152 -11.97 -4.50 -2.10
C PHE A 152 -13.50 -4.64 -1.93
N SER A 153 -14.24 -4.43 -3.02
CA SER A 153 -15.71 -4.55 -3.05
C SER A 153 -16.19 -5.62 -4.03
N SER A 154 -15.30 -6.24 -4.79
CA SER A 154 -15.61 -7.29 -5.77
C SER A 154 -14.85 -8.58 -5.45
N VAL A 155 -15.57 -9.69 -5.43
CA VAL A 155 -14.99 -11.04 -5.28
C VAL A 155 -14.16 -11.41 -6.50
N GLU A 156 -14.61 -11.02 -7.68
CA GLU A 156 -13.91 -11.27 -8.95
C GLU A 156 -12.55 -10.57 -8.96
N GLU A 157 -12.51 -9.29 -8.56
CA GLU A 157 -11.27 -8.53 -8.47
C GLU A 157 -10.32 -9.11 -7.41
N ALA A 158 -10.83 -9.43 -6.24
CA ALA A 158 -10.05 -10.08 -5.19
C ALA A 158 -9.50 -11.46 -5.63
N THR A 159 -10.27 -12.20 -6.43
CA THR A 159 -9.83 -13.48 -7.00
C THR A 159 -8.67 -13.27 -7.99
N GLY A 160 -8.77 -12.27 -8.87
CA GLY A 160 -7.69 -11.93 -9.80
C GLY A 160 -6.42 -11.52 -9.08
N LEU A 161 -6.53 -10.64 -8.08
CA LEU A 161 -5.39 -10.24 -7.26
C LEU A 161 -4.76 -11.44 -6.53
N ALA A 162 -5.56 -12.33 -5.96
CA ALA A 162 -5.05 -13.54 -5.28
C ALA A 162 -4.30 -14.48 -6.24
N ARG A 163 -4.75 -14.59 -7.50
CA ARG A 163 -4.04 -15.35 -8.55
C ARG A 163 -2.71 -14.71 -8.90
N ALA A 164 -2.68 -13.40 -9.09
CA ALA A 164 -1.45 -12.65 -9.35
C ALA A 164 -0.44 -12.80 -8.20
N ALA A 165 -0.88 -12.68 -6.94
CA ALA A 165 -0.03 -12.87 -5.78
C ALA A 165 0.53 -14.30 -5.71
N LYS A 166 -0.31 -15.31 -5.96
CA LYS A 166 0.10 -16.71 -6.02
C LYS A 166 1.12 -16.96 -7.13
N ALA A 167 0.91 -16.39 -8.32
CA ALA A 167 1.85 -16.53 -9.45
C ALA A 167 3.22 -15.91 -9.16
N ALA A 168 3.24 -14.82 -8.39
CA ALA A 168 4.47 -14.14 -7.96
C ALA A 168 5.10 -14.77 -6.68
N ASP A 169 4.50 -15.78 -6.10
CA ASP A 169 4.91 -16.34 -4.79
C ASP A 169 5.02 -15.23 -3.71
N MET A 170 3.95 -14.42 -3.60
CA MET A 170 3.83 -13.34 -2.63
C MET A 170 2.73 -13.64 -1.62
N PRO A 171 3.01 -13.60 -0.32
CA PRO A 171 1.97 -13.64 0.70
C PRO A 171 1.00 -12.48 0.54
N VAL A 172 -0.30 -12.73 0.72
CA VAL A 172 -1.32 -11.69 0.55
C VAL A 172 -2.39 -11.76 1.63
N VAL A 173 -2.79 -10.58 2.11
CA VAL A 173 -3.99 -10.38 2.93
C VAL A 173 -4.97 -9.52 2.15
N ILE A 174 -6.24 -9.95 2.10
CA ILE A 174 -7.29 -9.21 1.38
C ILE A 174 -8.38 -8.81 2.37
N SER A 175 -8.71 -7.53 2.40
CA SER A 175 -9.83 -6.99 3.17
C SER A 175 -10.92 -6.43 2.26
N PHE A 176 -12.16 -6.64 2.66
CA PHE A 176 -13.33 -6.18 1.93
C PHE A 176 -13.99 -4.98 2.61
N PHE A 177 -14.40 -4.03 1.80
CA PHE A 177 -15.39 -3.04 2.18
C PHE A 177 -16.78 -3.63 1.95
N VAL A 178 -17.61 -3.62 2.99
CA VAL A 178 -18.97 -4.12 2.93
C VAL A 178 -19.93 -2.96 3.14
N ALA A 179 -20.82 -2.71 2.17
CA ALA A 179 -21.84 -1.67 2.30
C ALA A 179 -22.88 -2.04 3.36
N ARG A 180 -23.51 -1.01 3.95
CA ARG A 180 -24.59 -1.22 4.90
C ARG A 180 -25.81 -1.83 4.19
N GLY A 181 -26.08 -3.10 4.44
CA GLY A 181 -27.18 -3.85 3.80
C GLY A 181 -26.75 -5.09 3.01
N GLY A 182 -25.46 -5.41 3.01
CA GLY A 182 -24.91 -6.63 2.40
C GLY A 182 -24.48 -6.45 0.98
#